data_50fb4242e28e51f81e8e87c065884c7b
#
_entry.id   50fb4242e28e51f81e8e87c065884c7b
#
_cell.length_a   1.000
_cell.length_b   1.000
_cell.length_c   1.000
_cell.angle_alpha   90.00
_cell.angle_beta   90.00
_cell.angle_gamma   90.00
#
_symmetry.space_group_name_H-M   'P 1'
#
loop_
_entity.id
_entity.type
_entity.pdbx_description
1 polymer ?
#
loop_
_entity_poly.entity_id
_entity_poly.type
_entity_poly.pdbx_seq_one_letter_code
_entity_poly.pdbx_strand_id
1 'polypeptide(L)'
;MSTKYTFFVHLQATKTWLSLSREQRSAYFSESVGDILSRYSSVSLRLYDAEAFCAKCSDIAVFETVIIQDYYFLMDALRDSEVFTVPYFTLVDIFPAIEEGFKEYQSSLLQYQATD
;
A
#
# COMPACT_ATOMS: atom_id res chain seq x y z
N MET A 1 11.62 12.96 15.01
CA MET A 1 10.40 12.31 14.48
C MET A 1 10.69 11.69 13.13
N SER A 2 10.17 10.48 12.94
CA SER A 2 10.32 9.81 11.65
C SER A 2 9.20 10.22 10.71
N THR A 3 9.55 10.45 9.44
CA THR A 3 8.56 10.70 8.40
C THR A 3 7.71 9.45 8.19
N LYS A 4 6.40 9.61 8.19
CA LYS A 4 5.49 8.53 7.86
C LYS A 4 5.06 8.66 6.40
N TYR A 5 5.49 7.70 5.58
CA TYR A 5 5.14 7.62 4.17
C TYR A 5 3.86 6.81 4.03
N THR A 6 2.91 7.34 3.25
CA THR A 6 1.63 6.67 3.00
C THR A 6 1.41 6.55 1.51
N PHE A 7 1.02 5.36 1.07
CA PHE A 7 0.78 5.08 -0.35
C PHE A 7 -0.65 4.59 -0.51
N PHE A 8 -1.45 5.37 -1.23
CA PHE A 8 -2.85 5.04 -1.53
C PHE A 8 -2.86 4.32 -2.87
N VAL A 9 -2.96 3.00 -2.84
CA VAL A 9 -2.83 2.15 -4.03
C VAL A 9 -4.24 1.77 -4.49
N HIS A 10 -4.63 2.28 -5.66
CA HIS A 10 -5.94 2.01 -6.26
C HIS A 10 -5.84 0.77 -7.14
N LEU A 11 -6.70 -0.20 -6.88
CA LEU A 11 -6.67 -1.51 -7.52
C LEU A 11 -8.03 -1.84 -8.12
N GLN A 12 -8.02 -2.63 -9.20
CA GLN A 12 -9.22 -3.18 -9.79
C GLN A 12 -9.14 -4.71 -9.74
N ALA A 13 -10.10 -5.33 -9.05
CA ALA A 13 -10.21 -6.79 -9.03
C ALA A 13 -10.53 -7.30 -10.44
N THR A 14 -9.86 -8.39 -10.82
CA THR A 14 -10.07 -9.02 -12.14
C THR A 14 -11.16 -10.08 -12.06
N LYS A 15 -11.63 -10.51 -13.23
CA LYS A 15 -12.55 -11.64 -13.31
C LYS A 15 -11.95 -12.89 -12.71
N THR A 16 -10.64 -13.09 -12.87
CA THR A 16 -9.94 -14.25 -12.29
C THR A 16 -10.07 -14.26 -10.79
N TRP A 17 -9.82 -13.10 -10.14
CA TRP A 17 -9.99 -12.97 -8.69
C TRP A 17 -11.43 -13.21 -8.28
N LEU A 18 -12.37 -12.61 -8.99
CA LEU A 18 -13.80 -12.71 -8.69
C LEU A 18 -14.35 -14.11 -8.91
N SER A 19 -13.69 -14.93 -9.73
CA SER A 19 -14.08 -16.33 -9.96
C SER A 19 -13.69 -17.25 -8.81
N LEU A 20 -12.77 -16.82 -7.95
CA LEU A 20 -12.39 -17.59 -6.76
C LEU A 20 -13.51 -17.50 -5.72
N SER A 21 -13.64 -18.54 -4.91
CA SER A 21 -14.54 -18.49 -3.75
C SER A 21 -13.98 -17.54 -2.70
N ARG A 22 -14.82 -17.10 -1.79
CA ARG A 22 -14.37 -16.24 -0.68
C ARG A 22 -13.30 -16.93 0.17
N GLU A 23 -13.43 -18.23 0.35
CA GLU A 23 -12.45 -19.03 1.08
C GLU A 23 -11.10 -19.06 0.37
N GLN A 24 -11.12 -19.25 -0.96
CA GLN A 24 -9.90 -19.24 -1.76
C GLN A 24 -9.23 -17.87 -1.74
N ARG A 25 -10.00 -16.78 -1.81
CA ARG A 25 -9.46 -15.42 -1.73
C ARG A 25 -8.81 -15.18 -0.38
N SER A 26 -9.49 -15.57 0.69
CA SER A 26 -8.98 -15.40 2.06
C SER A 26 -7.71 -16.21 2.28
N ALA A 27 -7.66 -17.44 1.79
CA ALA A 27 -6.48 -18.29 1.90
C ALA A 27 -5.30 -17.71 1.14
N TYR A 28 -5.54 -17.26 -0.09
CA TYR A 28 -4.49 -16.65 -0.89
C TYR A 28 -3.91 -15.42 -0.18
N PHE A 29 -4.80 -14.56 0.31
CA PHE A 29 -4.37 -13.34 0.99
C PHE A 29 -3.52 -13.66 2.22
N SER A 30 -4.03 -14.51 3.11
CA SER A 30 -3.32 -14.81 4.36
C SER A 30 -2.01 -15.56 4.14
N GLU A 31 -1.95 -16.46 3.15
CA GLU A 31 -0.74 -17.26 2.90
C GLU A 31 0.29 -16.51 2.05
N SER A 32 -0.14 -15.95 0.92
CA SER A 32 0.79 -15.35 -0.04
C SER A 32 1.09 -13.89 0.28
N VAL A 33 0.06 -13.07 0.41
CA VAL A 33 0.23 -11.64 0.73
C VAL A 33 0.72 -11.49 2.16
N GLY A 34 0.17 -12.29 3.08
CA GLY A 34 0.58 -12.29 4.48
C GLY A 34 2.06 -12.63 4.66
N ASP A 35 2.58 -13.59 3.87
CA ASP A 35 4.01 -13.92 3.91
C ASP A 35 4.87 -12.73 3.49
N ILE A 36 4.49 -12.04 2.42
CA ILE A 36 5.23 -10.86 1.98
C ILE A 36 5.18 -9.76 3.04
N LEU A 37 4.00 -9.50 3.61
CA LEU A 37 3.85 -8.50 4.67
C LEU A 37 4.70 -8.83 5.89
N SER A 38 4.82 -10.10 6.24
CA SER A 38 5.61 -10.51 7.40
C SER A 38 7.10 -10.25 7.23
N ARG A 39 7.58 -10.24 5.99
CA ARG A 39 8.99 -9.93 5.70
C ARG A 39 9.32 -8.46 5.87
N TYR A 40 8.33 -7.59 5.74
CA TYR A 40 8.50 -6.13 5.80
C TYR A 40 7.58 -5.56 6.86
N SER A 41 7.79 -5.96 8.11
CA SER A 41 6.89 -5.70 9.23
C SER A 41 6.77 -4.22 9.60
N SER A 42 7.66 -3.36 9.12
CA SER A 42 7.51 -1.91 9.33
C SER A 42 6.34 -1.34 8.54
N VAL A 43 5.86 -2.05 7.52
CA VAL A 43 4.77 -1.58 6.66
C VAL A 43 3.45 -2.08 7.18
N SER A 44 2.52 -1.18 7.46
CA SER A 44 1.15 -1.54 7.78
C SER A 44 0.28 -1.45 6.53
N LEU A 45 -0.76 -2.27 6.48
CA LEU A 45 -1.69 -2.30 5.35
C LEU A 45 -3.11 -2.19 5.87
N ARG A 46 -3.88 -1.28 5.26
CA ARG A 46 -5.32 -1.19 5.44
C ARG A 46 -5.99 -1.35 4.09
N LEU A 47 -7.06 -2.13 4.06
CA LEU A 47 -7.80 -2.38 2.83
C LEU A 47 -9.18 -1.73 2.92
N TYR A 48 -9.58 -1.10 1.82
CA TYR A 48 -10.87 -0.41 1.71
C TYR A 48 -11.58 -0.88 0.46
N ASP A 49 -12.86 -1.26 0.61
CA ASP A 49 -13.71 -1.59 -0.53
C ASP A 49 -14.25 -0.30 -1.13
N ALA A 50 -14.04 -0.11 -2.42
CA ALA A 50 -14.47 1.09 -3.11
C ALA A 50 -15.48 0.82 -4.22
N GLU A 51 -15.71 -0.43 -4.59
CA GLU A 51 -16.48 -0.79 -5.80
C GLU A 51 -17.93 -0.29 -5.78
N ALA A 52 -18.54 -0.14 -4.60
CA ALA A 52 -19.90 0.37 -4.49
C ALA A 52 -20.01 1.87 -4.77
N PHE A 53 -18.89 2.60 -4.69
CA PHE A 53 -18.87 4.05 -4.80
C PHE A 53 -18.07 4.53 -6.01
N CYS A 54 -17.09 3.76 -6.47
CA CYS A 54 -16.14 4.21 -7.48
C CYS A 54 -16.23 3.33 -8.72
N ALA A 55 -16.35 3.95 -9.88
CA ALA A 55 -16.39 3.23 -11.14
C ALA A 55 -14.98 2.88 -11.66
N LYS A 56 -13.94 3.54 -11.13
CA LYS A 56 -12.57 3.40 -11.65
C LYS A 56 -11.75 2.35 -10.94
N CYS A 57 -12.06 2.06 -9.67
CA CYS A 57 -11.32 1.05 -8.91
C CYS A 57 -12.27 0.31 -7.98
N SER A 58 -11.93 -0.93 -7.65
CA SER A 58 -12.73 -1.74 -6.74
C SER A 58 -12.21 -1.69 -5.30
N ASP A 59 -10.92 -1.45 -5.14
CA ASP A 59 -10.26 -1.55 -3.84
C ASP A 59 -9.18 -0.49 -3.71
N ILE A 60 -8.97 -0.01 -2.48
CA ILE A 60 -7.86 0.87 -2.17
C ILE A 60 -7.06 0.22 -1.04
N ALA A 61 -5.78 -0.03 -1.31
CA ALA A 61 -4.85 -0.53 -0.31
C ALA A 61 -4.01 0.65 0.18
N VAL A 62 -4.00 0.87 1.49
CA VAL A 62 -3.24 1.97 2.10
C VAL A 62 -2.05 1.37 2.85
N PHE A 63 -0.86 1.63 2.33
CA PHE A 63 0.39 1.17 2.95
C PHE A 63 1.03 2.35 3.67
N GLU A 64 1.44 2.12 4.92
CA GLU A 64 2.13 3.15 5.71
C GLU A 64 3.41 2.58 6.31
N THR A 65 4.48 3.38 6.29
CA THR A 65 5.76 2.98 6.89
C THR A 65 6.61 4.20 7.18
N VAL A 66 7.50 4.08 8.16
CA VAL A 66 8.56 5.07 8.40
C VAL A 66 9.85 4.68 7.68
N ILE A 67 9.89 3.49 7.06
CA ILE A 67 11.05 2.97 6.32
C ILE A 67 10.64 2.78 4.87
N ILE A 68 10.88 3.80 4.04
CA ILE A 68 10.40 3.81 2.65
C ILE A 68 10.95 2.63 1.85
N GLN A 69 12.17 2.18 2.14
CA GLN A 69 12.78 1.05 1.44
C GLN A 69 11.99 -0.23 1.66
N ASP A 70 11.40 -0.42 2.85
CA ASP A 70 10.56 -1.58 3.12
C ASP A 70 9.32 -1.59 2.25
N TYR A 71 8.69 -0.41 2.02
CA TYR A 71 7.57 -0.33 1.07
C TYR A 71 8.03 -0.69 -0.35
N TYR A 72 9.19 -0.17 -0.77
CA TYR A 72 9.72 -0.46 -2.10
C TYR A 72 9.87 -1.96 -2.31
N PHE A 73 10.52 -2.64 -1.38
CA PHE A 73 10.74 -4.08 -1.48
C PHE A 73 9.43 -4.86 -1.38
N LEU A 74 8.52 -4.43 -0.50
CA LEU A 74 7.21 -5.06 -0.37
C LEU A 74 6.43 -4.95 -1.68
N MET A 75 6.39 -3.77 -2.28
CA MET A 75 5.67 -3.55 -3.53
C MET A 75 6.31 -4.36 -4.67
N ASP A 76 7.64 -4.41 -4.74
CA ASP A 76 8.32 -5.23 -5.75
C ASP A 76 7.97 -6.71 -5.59
N ALA A 77 7.93 -7.22 -4.36
CA ALA A 77 7.54 -8.60 -4.10
C ALA A 77 6.09 -8.86 -4.54
N LEU A 78 5.19 -7.91 -4.27
CA LEU A 78 3.79 -8.01 -4.72
C LEU A 78 3.71 -8.00 -6.24
N ARG A 79 4.51 -7.15 -6.92
CA ARG A 79 4.53 -7.08 -8.38
C ARG A 79 4.99 -8.39 -9.01
N ASP A 80 5.86 -9.13 -8.34
CA ASP A 80 6.32 -10.44 -8.80
C ASP A 80 5.34 -11.56 -8.44
N SER A 81 4.40 -11.30 -7.54
CA SER A 81 3.43 -12.29 -7.08
C SER A 81 2.23 -12.40 -8.01
N GLU A 82 1.40 -13.42 -7.78
CA GLU A 82 0.18 -13.65 -8.54
C GLU A 82 -0.82 -12.49 -8.44
N VAL A 83 -0.68 -11.64 -7.44
CA VAL A 83 -1.52 -10.44 -7.35
C VAL A 83 -1.49 -9.69 -8.68
N PHE A 84 -0.30 -9.50 -9.25
CA PHE A 84 -0.13 -8.72 -10.47
C PHE A 84 0.30 -9.54 -11.70
N THR A 85 0.69 -10.79 -11.55
CA THR A 85 1.15 -11.62 -12.68
C THR A 85 0.04 -12.47 -13.30
N VAL A 86 -0.94 -12.91 -12.56
CA VAL A 86 -2.12 -13.66 -13.08
C VAL A 86 -2.94 -12.76 -14.03
N PRO A 87 -3.34 -11.51 -13.76
CA PRO A 87 -3.35 -10.86 -12.45
C PRO A 87 -4.66 -11.09 -11.69
N TYR A 88 -4.57 -11.08 -10.38
CA TYR A 88 -5.77 -11.02 -9.54
C TYR A 88 -6.27 -9.57 -9.43
N PHE A 89 -5.35 -8.61 -9.48
CA PHE A 89 -5.67 -7.18 -9.47
C PHE A 89 -4.85 -6.45 -10.51
N THR A 90 -5.44 -5.43 -11.11
CA THR A 90 -4.70 -4.49 -11.94
C THR A 90 -4.46 -3.22 -11.16
N LEU A 91 -3.30 -2.63 -11.36
CA LEU A 91 -2.94 -1.37 -10.71
C LEU A 91 -3.58 -0.22 -11.49
N VAL A 92 -4.40 0.58 -10.80
CA VAL A 92 -5.06 1.74 -11.42
C VAL A 92 -4.24 3.00 -11.19
N ASP A 93 -3.82 3.23 -9.94
CA ASP A 93 -3.05 4.41 -9.58
C ASP A 93 -2.40 4.22 -8.21
N ILE A 94 -1.36 5.03 -7.93
CA ILE A 94 -0.72 5.10 -6.62
C ILE A 94 -0.55 6.58 -6.28
N PHE A 95 -1.05 6.99 -5.12
CA PHE A 95 -0.84 8.34 -4.60
C PHE A 95 0.10 8.26 -3.39
N PRO A 96 1.40 8.59 -3.59
CA PRO A 96 2.32 8.65 -2.46
C PRO A 96 2.15 9.97 -1.72
N ALA A 97 2.23 9.92 -0.39
CA ALA A 97 2.03 11.10 0.44
C ALA A 97 2.82 10.96 1.74
N ILE A 98 2.97 12.06 2.43
CA ILE A 98 3.62 12.12 3.75
C ILE A 98 2.60 12.65 4.74
N GLU A 99 2.39 11.92 5.83
CA GLU A 99 1.46 12.36 6.86
C GLU A 99 1.94 13.67 7.47
N GLU A 100 1.10 14.70 7.33
CA GLU A 100 1.37 16.03 7.90
C GLU A 100 2.78 16.57 7.60
N GLY A 101 3.22 16.37 6.35
CA GLY A 101 4.56 16.79 5.93
C GLY A 101 4.84 18.26 6.16
N PHE A 102 3.81 19.12 6.16
CA PHE A 102 3.97 20.55 6.42
C PHE A 102 4.53 20.81 7.84
N LYS A 103 4.22 19.96 8.81
CA LYS A 103 4.73 20.07 10.17
C LYS A 103 6.22 19.75 10.21
N GLU A 104 6.65 18.76 9.44
CA GLU A 104 8.07 18.41 9.33
C GLU A 104 8.85 19.53 8.69
N TYR A 105 8.29 20.16 7.66
CA TYR A 105 8.90 21.29 7.01
C TYR A 105 9.06 22.47 8.00
N GLN A 106 8.01 22.78 8.76
CA GLN A 106 8.04 23.82 9.77
C GLN A 106 9.11 23.55 10.83
N SER A 107 9.21 22.30 11.29
CA SER A 107 10.25 21.89 12.24
C SER A 107 11.66 22.11 11.69
N SER A 108 11.86 21.81 10.40
CA SER A 108 13.15 22.00 9.74
C SER A 108 13.52 23.48 9.68
N LEU A 109 12.55 24.36 9.49
CA LEU A 109 12.80 25.80 9.49
C LEU A 109 13.24 26.29 10.86
N LEU A 110 12.61 25.79 11.92
CA LEU A 110 13.01 26.14 13.29
C LEU A 110 14.43 25.70 13.60
N GLN A 111 14.81 24.49 13.20
CA GLN A 111 16.18 24.00 13.36
C GLN A 111 17.18 24.82 12.58
N TYR A 112 16.83 25.20 11.35
CA TYR A 112 17.69 26.02 10.51
C TYR A 112 17.93 27.39 11.16
N GLN A 113 16.89 28.01 11.70
CA GLN A 113 16.99 29.29 12.39
C GLN A 113 17.84 29.18 13.67
N ALA A 114 17.75 28.05 14.37
CA ALA A 114 18.49 27.85 15.62
C ALA A 114 20.00 27.72 15.40
N THR A 115 20.44 27.35 14.20
CA THR A 115 21.86 27.20 13.89
C THR A 115 22.53 28.52 13.43
N ASP A 116 21.75 29.54 13.16
CA ASP A 116 22.24 30.83 12.80
C ASP A 116 22.64 31.64 14.06
#